data_b2e0f28b971b9f094b707bbdc7c295a5
#
_entry.id   b2e0f28b971b9f094b707bbdc7c295a5
#
_cell.length_a   1.000
_cell.length_b   1.000
_cell.length_c   1.000
_cell.angle_alpha   90.00
_cell.angle_beta   90.00
_cell.angle_gamma   90.00
#
_symmetry.space_group_name_H-M   'P 1'
#
loop_
_entity.id
_entity.type
_entity.pdbx_description
1 polymer ?
#
loop_
_entity_poly.entity_id
_entity_poly.type
_entity_poly.pdbx_seq_one_letter_code
_entity_poly.pdbx_strand_id
1 'polypeptide(L)'
;MKIFLRLTKKIIYQIIFQFFFLKFFFLKLFKNKIIIFDIDNTVANTWPSLLKKNMNEKERLSNLKPFENIVKLILNYNKSGEKIIFMSARDYKFYNITKSWIKNNCVKNFDLILVSNVHEKLKLLKIFKNKNITFYDDLSYSHENEVTLFYEDILNKLKELNNVKHIGYNELLVLQKKNYDKKI
;
A
#
# COMPACT_ATOMS: atom_id res chain seq x y z
N MET A 1 14.20 -6.59 -29.49
CA MET A 1 13.09 -7.22 -28.75
C MET A 1 12.96 -6.73 -27.29
N LYS A 2 14.01 -6.74 -26.45
CA LYS A 2 13.94 -6.27 -25.03
C LYS A 2 13.55 -4.79 -24.86
N ILE A 3 13.99 -3.88 -25.76
CA ILE A 3 13.68 -2.44 -25.69
C ILE A 3 12.20 -2.20 -26.00
N PHE A 4 11.67 -2.88 -27.01
CA PHE A 4 10.25 -2.78 -27.39
C PHE A 4 9.33 -3.26 -26.25
N LEU A 5 9.65 -4.37 -25.60
CA LEU A 5 8.92 -4.88 -24.44
C LEU A 5 8.95 -3.92 -23.21
N ARG A 6 10.06 -3.19 -23.02
CA ARG A 6 10.15 -2.16 -21.97
C ARG A 6 9.29 -0.93 -22.29
N LEU A 7 9.25 -0.50 -23.55
CA LEU A 7 8.43 0.63 -23.97
C LEU A 7 6.93 0.32 -23.87
N THR A 8 6.51 -0.86 -24.34
CA THR A 8 5.10 -1.29 -24.22
C THR A 8 4.67 -1.42 -22.76
N LYS A 9 5.51 -1.97 -21.89
CA LYS A 9 5.24 -2.05 -20.47
C LYS A 9 5.06 -0.65 -19.85
N LYS A 10 5.93 0.31 -20.19
CA LYS A 10 5.86 1.68 -19.69
C LYS A 10 4.57 2.37 -20.14
N ILE A 11 4.16 2.20 -21.39
CA ILE A 11 2.91 2.76 -21.92
C ILE A 11 1.69 2.17 -21.20
N ILE A 12 1.65 0.85 -21.01
CA ILE A 12 0.57 0.17 -20.29
C ILE A 12 0.47 0.72 -18.87
N TYR A 13 1.58 0.84 -18.14
CA TYR A 13 1.59 1.41 -16.79
C TYR A 13 1.08 2.86 -16.75
N GLN A 14 1.43 3.67 -17.74
CA GLN A 14 0.93 5.05 -17.84
C GLN A 14 -0.60 5.08 -18.07
N ILE A 15 -1.12 4.24 -18.95
CA ILE A 15 -2.57 4.15 -19.22
C ILE A 15 -3.31 3.73 -17.94
N ILE A 16 -2.81 2.72 -17.24
CA ILE A 16 -3.39 2.24 -16.00
C ILE A 16 -3.33 3.33 -14.92
N PHE A 17 -2.21 4.03 -14.80
CA PHE A 17 -2.07 5.15 -13.87
C PHE A 17 -3.09 6.25 -14.17
N GLN A 18 -3.30 6.62 -15.44
CA GLN A 18 -4.31 7.61 -15.84
C GLN A 18 -5.73 7.15 -15.52
N PHE A 19 -6.03 5.85 -15.71
CA PHE A 19 -7.32 5.29 -15.31
C PHE A 19 -7.55 5.39 -13.79
N PHE A 20 -6.55 5.05 -12.99
CA PHE A 20 -6.63 5.21 -11.55
C PHE A 20 -6.72 6.69 -11.16
N PHE A 21 -5.98 7.57 -11.81
CA PHE A 21 -6.04 9.01 -11.59
C PHE A 21 -7.47 9.54 -11.79
N LEU A 22 -8.11 9.19 -12.91
CA LEU A 22 -9.50 9.56 -13.19
C LEU A 22 -10.47 8.98 -12.17
N LYS A 23 -10.34 7.69 -11.85
CA LYS A 23 -11.16 7.05 -10.81
C LYS A 23 -11.01 7.80 -9.47
N PHE A 24 -9.80 8.19 -9.09
CA PHE A 24 -9.54 8.94 -7.87
C PHE A 24 -10.08 10.35 -7.92
N PHE A 25 -9.99 11.02 -9.04
CA PHE A 25 -10.57 12.33 -9.22
C PHE A 25 -12.08 12.32 -8.93
N PHE A 26 -12.79 11.31 -9.40
CA PHE A 26 -14.23 11.14 -9.09
C PHE A 26 -14.48 10.76 -7.62
N LEU A 27 -13.64 9.94 -6.99
CA LEU A 27 -13.76 9.63 -5.55
C LEU A 27 -13.56 10.85 -4.67
N LYS A 28 -12.77 11.84 -5.11
CA LYS A 28 -12.61 13.14 -4.45
C LYS A 28 -13.94 13.86 -4.21
N LEU A 29 -14.96 13.61 -5.01
CA LEU A 29 -16.26 14.29 -4.89
C LEU A 29 -17.11 13.78 -3.70
N PHE A 30 -16.87 12.57 -3.20
CA PHE A 30 -17.83 11.89 -2.32
C PHE A 30 -17.42 11.68 -0.86
N LYS A 31 -16.14 11.82 -0.48
CA LYS A 31 -15.67 11.57 0.90
C LYS A 31 -14.65 12.60 1.35
N ASN A 32 -14.81 13.08 2.60
CA ASN A 32 -13.89 14.07 3.18
C ASN A 32 -12.64 13.45 3.80
N LYS A 33 -12.74 12.19 4.26
CA LYS A 33 -11.63 11.46 4.86
C LYS A 33 -11.34 10.21 4.08
N ILE A 34 -10.07 9.94 3.84
CA ILE A 34 -9.58 8.81 3.06
C ILE A 34 -8.49 8.12 3.87
N ILE A 35 -8.59 6.79 3.97
CA ILE A 35 -7.59 5.98 4.63
C ILE A 35 -6.87 5.16 3.56
N ILE A 36 -5.57 5.34 3.47
CA ILE A 36 -4.72 4.66 2.50
C ILE A 36 -3.75 3.74 3.22
N PHE A 37 -3.66 2.49 2.79
CA PHE A 37 -2.70 1.51 3.29
C PHE A 37 -1.79 1.05 2.17
N ASP A 38 -0.48 1.08 2.39
CA ASP A 38 0.43 0.21 1.66
C ASP A 38 0.18 -1.26 2.03
N ILE A 39 0.73 -2.18 1.26
CA ILE A 39 0.50 -3.62 1.47
C ILE A 39 1.74 -4.28 2.07
N ASP A 40 2.88 -4.16 1.41
CA ASP A 40 4.09 -4.88 1.76
C ASP A 40 4.73 -4.31 3.04
N ASN A 41 4.95 -5.15 4.04
CA ASN A 41 5.41 -4.80 5.39
C ASN A 41 4.52 -3.82 6.17
N THR A 42 3.43 -3.35 5.59
CA THR A 42 2.42 -2.51 6.24
C THR A 42 1.21 -3.33 6.67
N VAL A 43 0.51 -3.97 5.74
CA VAL A 43 -0.65 -4.85 6.00
C VAL A 43 -0.26 -6.32 5.93
N ALA A 44 0.61 -6.68 5.00
CA ALA A 44 1.13 -8.02 4.80
C ALA A 44 2.56 -8.13 5.35
N ASN A 45 2.82 -9.18 6.13
CA ASN A 45 4.16 -9.53 6.59
C ASN A 45 4.96 -10.14 5.43
N THR A 46 5.50 -9.28 4.58
CA THR A 46 6.17 -9.68 3.33
C THR A 46 7.60 -10.11 3.56
N TRP A 47 8.31 -9.46 4.47
CA TRP A 47 9.72 -9.65 4.73
C TRP A 47 10.17 -11.12 4.88
N PRO A 48 9.57 -11.95 5.76
CA PRO A 48 10.05 -13.33 5.94
C PRO A 48 9.88 -14.18 4.69
N SER A 49 8.96 -13.81 3.79
CA SER A 49 8.71 -14.54 2.55
C SER A 49 9.77 -14.28 1.48
N LEU A 50 10.48 -13.15 1.53
CA LEU A 50 11.56 -12.79 0.61
C LEU A 50 12.80 -13.67 0.80
N LEU A 51 13.00 -14.20 2.00
CA LEU A 51 14.11 -15.12 2.32
C LEU A 51 13.95 -16.52 1.70
N LYS A 52 12.73 -16.87 1.24
CA LYS A 52 12.44 -18.18 0.64
C LYS A 52 12.82 -18.19 -0.84
N LYS A 53 14.06 -18.62 -1.14
CA LYS A 53 14.67 -18.56 -2.50
C LYS A 53 13.91 -19.31 -3.62
N ASN A 54 13.10 -20.32 -3.30
CA ASN A 54 12.50 -21.24 -4.29
C ASN A 54 10.99 -21.07 -4.48
N MET A 55 10.39 -20.01 -3.96
CA MET A 55 8.94 -19.79 -4.07
C MET A 55 8.61 -18.93 -5.29
N ASN A 56 7.64 -19.37 -6.09
CA ASN A 56 7.11 -18.56 -7.18
C ASN A 56 6.48 -17.28 -6.60
N GLU A 57 6.72 -16.13 -7.22
CA GLU A 57 6.22 -14.84 -6.73
C GLU A 57 4.69 -14.79 -6.59
N LYS A 58 3.94 -15.44 -7.50
CA LYS A 58 2.48 -15.54 -7.38
C LYS A 58 2.06 -16.30 -6.12
N GLU A 59 2.69 -17.44 -5.89
CA GLU A 59 2.46 -18.26 -4.71
C GLU A 59 2.84 -17.52 -3.43
N ARG A 60 4.00 -16.87 -3.42
CA ARG A 60 4.45 -16.03 -2.31
C ARG A 60 3.42 -14.97 -1.95
N LEU A 61 2.96 -14.17 -2.93
CA LEU A 61 1.99 -13.09 -2.71
C LEU A 61 0.62 -13.59 -2.25
N SER A 62 0.21 -14.79 -2.68
CA SER A 62 -1.06 -15.41 -2.27
C SER A 62 -1.04 -15.88 -0.82
N ASN A 63 0.12 -16.28 -0.31
CA ASN A 63 0.29 -16.92 0.99
C ASN A 63 0.87 -16.00 2.07
N LEU A 64 0.94 -14.68 1.82
CA LEU A 64 1.39 -13.72 2.82
C LEU A 64 0.47 -13.72 4.03
N LYS A 65 1.06 -13.72 5.22
CA LYS A 65 0.31 -13.54 6.46
C LYS A 65 0.01 -12.06 6.68
N PRO A 66 -1.22 -11.66 6.99
CA PRO A 66 -1.52 -10.28 7.34
C PRO A 66 -1.03 -9.97 8.77
N PHE A 67 -0.77 -8.72 9.06
CA PHE A 67 -0.64 -8.23 10.43
C PHE A 67 -2.04 -8.09 11.04
N GLU A 68 -2.43 -8.98 11.94
CA GLU A 68 -3.79 -9.07 12.47
C GLU A 68 -4.29 -7.75 13.08
N ASN A 69 -3.42 -7.00 13.75
CA ASN A 69 -3.82 -5.74 14.37
C ASN A 69 -4.09 -4.65 13.33
N ILE A 70 -3.34 -4.65 12.22
CA ILE A 70 -3.61 -3.77 11.10
C ILE A 70 -4.94 -4.17 10.43
N VAL A 71 -5.22 -5.46 10.28
CA VAL A 71 -6.52 -5.93 9.78
C VAL A 71 -7.66 -5.47 10.67
N LYS A 72 -7.54 -5.58 12.01
CA LYS A 72 -8.54 -5.06 12.95
C LYS A 72 -8.75 -3.54 12.78
N LEU A 73 -7.68 -2.78 12.58
CA LEU A 73 -7.74 -1.35 12.32
C LEU A 73 -8.49 -1.05 11.02
N ILE A 74 -8.19 -1.79 9.93
CA ILE A 74 -8.88 -1.67 8.64
C ILE A 74 -10.38 -1.96 8.81
N LEU A 75 -10.74 -3.02 9.53
CA LEU A 75 -12.13 -3.38 9.78
C LEU A 75 -12.87 -2.30 10.59
N ASN A 76 -12.20 -1.66 11.55
CA ASN A 76 -12.77 -0.54 12.31
C ASN A 76 -13.06 0.66 11.40
N TYR A 77 -12.13 1.04 10.52
CA TYR A 77 -12.37 2.09 9.52
C TYR A 77 -13.52 1.74 8.56
N ASN A 78 -13.59 0.48 8.14
CA ASN A 78 -14.69 0.02 7.29
C ASN A 78 -16.06 0.12 7.99
N LYS A 79 -16.14 -0.27 9.28
CA LYS A 79 -17.35 -0.12 10.10
C LYS A 79 -17.76 1.34 10.28
N SER A 80 -16.80 2.26 10.40
CA SER A 80 -17.05 3.70 10.48
C SER A 80 -17.42 4.35 9.13
N GLY A 81 -17.53 3.55 8.07
CA GLY A 81 -17.89 4.04 6.73
C GLY A 81 -16.79 4.84 6.03
N GLU A 82 -15.55 4.78 6.52
CA GLU A 82 -14.42 5.48 5.91
C GLU A 82 -14.06 4.88 4.55
N LYS A 83 -13.53 5.70 3.64
CA LYS A 83 -13.04 5.22 2.35
C LYS A 83 -11.68 4.59 2.50
N ILE A 84 -11.58 3.29 2.23
CA ILE A 84 -10.36 2.51 2.31
C ILE A 84 -9.77 2.30 0.92
N ILE A 85 -8.50 2.59 0.79
CA ILE A 85 -7.71 2.44 -0.43
C ILE A 85 -6.44 1.67 -0.09
N PHE A 86 -6.14 0.63 -0.85
CA PHE A 86 -4.84 -0.03 -0.81
C PHE A 86 -4.00 0.48 -1.97
N MET A 87 -2.76 0.89 -1.69
CA MET A 87 -1.84 1.49 -2.67
C MET A 87 -0.47 0.82 -2.55
N SER A 88 -0.04 0.07 -3.56
CA SER A 88 1.21 -0.67 -3.51
C SER A 88 2.04 -0.53 -4.79
N ALA A 89 3.37 -0.61 -4.66
CA ALA A 89 4.32 -0.61 -5.77
C ALA A 89 4.55 -2.01 -6.38
N ARG A 90 3.62 -2.95 -6.17
CA ARG A 90 3.64 -4.27 -6.81
C ARG A 90 3.44 -4.18 -8.32
N ASP A 91 4.06 -5.05 -9.09
CA ASP A 91 3.83 -5.15 -10.54
C ASP A 91 2.33 -5.39 -10.82
N TYR A 92 1.79 -4.67 -11.82
CA TYR A 92 0.37 -4.75 -12.17
C TYR A 92 -0.11 -6.14 -12.56
N LYS A 93 0.77 -7.00 -13.10
CA LYS A 93 0.46 -8.41 -13.39
C LYS A 93 -0.05 -9.17 -12.16
N PHE A 94 0.20 -8.66 -10.96
CA PHE A 94 -0.26 -9.21 -9.68
C PHE A 94 -1.55 -8.58 -9.15
N TYR A 95 -2.22 -7.72 -9.93
CA TYR A 95 -3.43 -7.02 -9.49
C TYR A 95 -4.50 -7.99 -8.96
N ASN A 96 -4.85 -9.01 -9.72
CA ASN A 96 -5.90 -9.96 -9.33
C ASN A 96 -5.53 -10.76 -8.08
N ILE A 97 -4.28 -11.18 -7.95
CA ILE A 97 -3.78 -11.90 -6.78
C ILE A 97 -3.82 -11.00 -5.54
N THR A 98 -3.33 -9.78 -5.68
CA THR A 98 -3.33 -8.78 -4.60
C THR A 98 -4.77 -8.44 -4.17
N LYS A 99 -5.67 -8.23 -5.13
CA LYS A 99 -7.09 -7.96 -4.87
C LYS A 99 -7.75 -9.12 -4.13
N SER A 100 -7.51 -10.36 -4.56
CA SER A 100 -8.03 -11.57 -3.91
C SER A 100 -7.47 -11.72 -2.50
N TRP A 101 -6.17 -11.49 -2.32
CA TRP A 101 -5.53 -11.55 -1.01
C TRP A 101 -6.16 -10.54 -0.02
N ILE A 102 -6.35 -9.27 -0.43
CA ILE A 102 -7.00 -8.26 0.42
C ILE A 102 -8.42 -8.69 0.77
N LYS A 103 -9.19 -9.17 -0.23
CA LYS A 103 -10.58 -9.58 -0.05
C LYS A 103 -10.73 -10.73 0.95
N ASN A 104 -9.77 -11.66 0.95
CA ASN A 104 -9.79 -12.83 1.81
C ASN A 104 -9.26 -12.56 3.22
N ASN A 105 -8.31 -11.62 3.37
CA ASN A 105 -7.61 -11.40 4.63
C ASN A 105 -7.98 -10.10 5.34
N CYS A 106 -8.56 -9.11 4.65
CA CYS A 106 -8.78 -7.79 5.23
C CYS A 106 -10.25 -7.35 5.16
N VAL A 107 -10.69 -6.86 3.99
CA VAL A 107 -11.99 -6.22 3.81
C VAL A 107 -12.53 -6.44 2.41
N LYS A 108 -13.88 -6.51 2.27
CA LYS A 108 -14.52 -6.76 0.96
C LYS A 108 -14.72 -5.48 0.13
N ASN A 109 -14.97 -4.34 0.81
CA ASN A 109 -15.24 -3.05 0.15
C ASN A 109 -14.01 -2.15 0.24
N PHE A 110 -13.28 -2.02 -0.85
CA PHE A 110 -12.04 -1.24 -0.95
C PHE A 110 -11.75 -0.86 -2.40
N ASP A 111 -10.85 0.11 -2.57
CA ASP A 111 -10.18 0.34 -3.84
C ASP A 111 -8.72 -0.13 -3.77
N LEU A 112 -8.25 -0.69 -4.86
CA LEU A 112 -6.85 -1.12 -5.02
C LEU A 112 -6.20 -0.32 -6.15
N ILE A 113 -5.02 0.22 -5.86
CA ILE A 113 -4.13 0.85 -6.84
C ILE A 113 -2.80 0.16 -6.78
N LEU A 114 -2.31 -0.21 -7.94
CA LEU A 114 -0.91 -0.56 -8.09
C LEU A 114 -0.21 0.59 -8.84
N VAL A 115 0.94 0.98 -8.35
CA VAL A 115 1.80 2.01 -8.96
C VAL A 115 3.07 1.36 -9.50
N SER A 116 3.72 1.99 -10.47
CA SER A 116 4.94 1.43 -11.08
C SER A 116 6.17 1.57 -10.17
N ASN A 117 6.13 2.54 -9.26
CA ASN A 117 7.18 2.81 -8.28
C ASN A 117 6.63 3.63 -7.11
N VAL A 118 7.41 3.71 -6.04
CA VAL A 118 7.00 4.39 -4.80
C VAL A 118 6.77 5.90 -5.00
N HIS A 119 7.51 6.57 -5.89
CA HIS A 119 7.33 8.01 -6.16
C HIS A 119 5.95 8.36 -6.76
N GLU A 120 5.31 7.41 -7.45
CA GLU A 120 3.96 7.63 -7.99
C GLU A 120 2.90 7.72 -6.88
N LYS A 121 3.16 7.15 -5.69
CA LYS A 121 2.28 7.32 -4.53
C LYS A 121 2.12 8.80 -4.18
N LEU A 122 3.20 9.58 -4.18
CA LEU A 122 3.14 11.02 -3.92
C LEU A 122 2.28 11.78 -4.92
N LYS A 123 2.34 11.41 -6.22
CA LYS A 123 1.52 12.04 -7.26
C LYS A 123 0.04 11.83 -6.97
N LEU A 124 -0.33 10.61 -6.54
CA LEU A 124 -1.71 10.28 -6.19
C LEU A 124 -2.16 11.03 -4.92
N LEU A 125 -1.34 11.10 -3.87
CA LEU A 125 -1.66 11.84 -2.66
C LEU A 125 -1.93 13.32 -2.93
N LYS A 126 -1.17 13.93 -3.85
CA LYS A 126 -1.36 15.34 -4.26
C LYS A 126 -2.72 15.62 -4.95
N ILE A 127 -3.38 14.61 -5.53
CA ILE A 127 -4.73 14.76 -6.11
C ILE A 127 -5.75 15.12 -5.03
N PHE A 128 -5.55 14.63 -3.81
CA PHE A 128 -6.47 14.79 -2.70
C PHE A 128 -6.20 16.02 -1.83
N LYS A 129 -5.63 17.10 -2.38
CA LYS A 129 -5.24 18.32 -1.63
C LYS A 129 -6.29 18.82 -0.63
N ASN A 130 -7.58 18.64 -0.93
CA ASN A 130 -8.70 19.13 -0.12
C ASN A 130 -9.34 18.02 0.73
N LYS A 131 -8.66 16.89 0.96
CA LYS A 131 -9.15 15.76 1.75
C LYS A 131 -8.18 15.42 2.87
N ASN A 132 -8.70 15.06 4.01
CA ASN A 132 -7.89 14.55 5.10
C ASN A 132 -7.50 13.10 4.80
N ILE A 133 -6.21 12.86 4.62
CA ILE A 133 -5.66 11.54 4.33
C ILE A 133 -4.94 11.02 5.58
N THR A 134 -5.24 9.76 5.95
CA THR A 134 -4.34 9.01 6.81
C THR A 134 -3.67 7.95 5.95
N PHE A 135 -2.35 8.04 5.83
CA PHE A 135 -1.53 7.19 4.96
C PHE A 135 -0.62 6.29 5.78
N TYR A 136 -0.87 5.00 5.74
CA TYR A 136 -0.10 3.95 6.40
C TYR A 136 0.87 3.35 5.39
N ASP A 137 2.17 3.60 5.56
CA ASP A 137 3.21 3.11 4.64
C ASP A 137 4.55 3.15 5.38
N ASP A 138 5.24 2.02 5.45
CA ASP A 138 6.55 1.94 6.09
C ASP A 138 7.62 2.70 5.32
N LEU A 139 7.45 2.92 4.01
CA LEU A 139 8.37 3.61 3.11
C LEU A 139 9.81 3.14 3.29
N SER A 140 9.98 1.84 3.48
CA SER A 140 11.26 1.20 3.74
C SER A 140 11.54 0.10 2.72
N TYR A 141 12.81 -0.28 2.61
CA TYR A 141 13.28 -1.31 1.68
C TYR A 141 14.55 -1.99 2.21
N SER A 142 15.07 -2.97 1.49
CA SER A 142 16.33 -3.67 1.80
C SER A 142 16.30 -4.53 3.07
N HIS A 143 15.13 -4.90 3.54
CA HIS A 143 14.98 -5.73 4.74
C HIS A 143 15.70 -7.09 4.62
N GLU A 144 15.85 -7.62 3.40
CA GLU A 144 16.54 -8.87 3.09
C GLU A 144 18.04 -8.83 3.42
N ASN A 145 18.63 -7.64 3.55
CA ASN A 145 20.03 -7.43 3.87
C ASN A 145 20.28 -7.08 5.35
N GLU A 146 19.28 -7.33 6.23
CA GLU A 146 19.31 -7.01 7.67
C GLU A 146 19.47 -5.50 7.96
N VAL A 147 19.44 -4.66 6.94
CA VAL A 147 19.52 -3.21 7.02
C VAL A 147 18.26 -2.59 6.45
N THR A 148 17.43 -2.01 7.30
CA THR A 148 16.26 -1.26 6.85
C THR A 148 16.68 0.12 6.36
N LEU A 149 16.46 0.38 5.07
CA LEU A 149 16.68 1.68 4.43
C LEU A 149 15.33 2.35 4.17
N PHE A 150 15.34 3.68 4.08
CA PHE A 150 14.12 4.48 3.91
C PHE A 150 14.16 5.33 2.63
N TYR A 151 13.00 5.58 2.05
CA TYR A 151 12.83 6.52 0.94
C TYR A 151 12.79 7.96 1.48
N GLU A 152 13.95 8.49 1.92
CA GLU A 152 14.08 9.79 2.59
C GLU A 152 13.53 10.96 1.77
N ASP A 153 13.73 10.95 0.45
CA ASP A 153 13.20 11.98 -0.44
C ASP A 153 11.67 12.00 -0.46
N ILE A 154 11.03 10.83 -0.34
CA ILE A 154 9.57 10.69 -0.27
C ILE A 154 9.07 11.14 1.10
N LEU A 155 9.74 10.71 2.17
CA LEU A 155 9.41 11.09 3.54
C LEU A 155 9.45 12.62 3.71
N ASN A 156 10.47 13.29 3.17
CA ASN A 156 10.58 14.73 3.22
C ASN A 156 9.45 15.43 2.46
N LYS A 157 9.11 14.97 1.25
CA LYS A 157 7.99 15.52 0.47
C LYS A 157 6.62 15.25 1.10
N LEU A 158 6.46 14.16 1.87
CA LEU A 158 5.22 13.89 2.62
C LEU A 158 4.99 14.92 3.73
N LYS A 159 6.07 15.37 4.41
CA LYS A 159 5.98 16.41 5.44
C LYS A 159 5.45 17.74 4.91
N GLU A 160 5.61 18.01 3.61
CA GLU A 160 5.09 19.21 2.94
C GLU A 160 3.57 19.14 2.67
N LEU A 161 2.96 17.94 2.78
CA LEU A 161 1.53 17.74 2.51
C LEU A 161 0.71 17.92 3.79
N ASN A 162 0.23 19.14 4.06
CA ASN A 162 -0.52 19.49 5.28
C ASN A 162 -1.82 18.68 5.47
N ASN A 163 -2.34 18.05 4.42
CA ASN A 163 -3.57 17.26 4.45
C ASN A 163 -3.31 15.76 4.62
N VAL A 164 -2.05 15.33 4.73
CA VAL A 164 -1.64 13.92 4.85
C VAL A 164 -1.05 13.66 6.23
N LYS A 165 -1.73 12.85 7.03
CA LYS A 165 -1.16 12.27 8.24
C LYS A 165 -0.48 10.95 7.84
N HIS A 166 0.85 10.94 7.81
CA HIS A 166 1.64 9.73 7.55
C HIS A 166 1.85 8.95 8.84
N ILE A 167 1.58 7.65 8.80
CA ILE A 167 1.88 6.67 9.84
C ILE A 167 2.99 5.78 9.27
N GLY A 168 4.19 6.06 9.70
CA GLY A 168 5.41 5.47 9.13
C GLY A 168 5.90 4.22 9.87
N TYR A 169 7.12 3.82 9.54
CA TYR A 169 7.73 2.56 10.01
C TYR A 169 7.63 2.34 11.52
N ASN A 170 8.06 3.30 12.34
CA ASN A 170 8.10 3.15 13.80
C ASN A 170 6.69 3.02 14.40
N GLU A 171 5.74 3.82 13.94
CA GLU A 171 4.35 3.75 14.39
C GLU A 171 3.69 2.44 13.94
N LEU A 172 4.00 1.98 12.72
CA LEU A 172 3.51 0.70 12.21
C LEU A 172 4.03 -0.47 13.03
N LEU A 173 5.31 -0.48 13.42
CA LEU A 173 5.85 -1.51 14.31
C LEU A 173 5.09 -1.60 15.65
N VAL A 174 4.75 -0.45 16.23
CA VAL A 174 3.95 -0.40 17.46
C VAL A 174 2.53 -0.94 17.21
N LEU A 175 1.90 -0.55 16.12
CA LEU A 175 0.56 -1.01 15.74
C LEU A 175 0.53 -2.52 15.46
N GLN A 176 1.55 -3.04 14.78
CA GLN A 176 1.69 -4.45 14.45
C GLN A 176 1.87 -5.35 15.70
N LYS A 177 2.54 -4.84 16.74
CA LYS A 177 2.85 -5.57 17.98
C LYS A 177 1.76 -5.48 19.07
N LYS A 178 0.83 -4.59 19.01
CA LYS A 178 -0.10 -4.15 20.07
C LYS A 178 -0.97 -5.21 20.76
N ASN A 179 -0.89 -6.51 20.43
CA ASN A 179 -1.74 -7.56 21.00
C ASN A 179 -0.99 -8.70 21.72
N TYR A 180 0.31 -8.63 21.90
CA TYR A 180 1.00 -9.71 22.63
C TYR A 180 0.93 -9.57 24.16
N ASP A 181 0.63 -8.37 24.67
CA ASP A 181 0.69 -8.06 26.11
C ASP A 181 -0.67 -8.09 26.83
N LYS A 182 -1.76 -8.56 26.20
CA LYS A 182 -3.08 -8.65 26.84
C LYS A 182 -3.58 -10.08 27.04
N LYS A 183 -2.68 -11.04 27.19
CA LYS A 183 -2.97 -12.39 27.71
C LYS A 183 -1.87 -12.78 28.70
N ILE A 184 -1.88 -12.16 29.84
CA ILE A 184 -1.38 -12.69 31.10
C ILE A 184 -2.42 -12.34 32.17
#